data_4c22196683d8c4e9a783f0a29fc62427
#
_entry.id   4c22196683d8c4e9a783f0a29fc62427
#
_cell.length_a   1.000
_cell.length_b   1.000
_cell.length_c   1.000
_cell.angle_alpha   90.00
_cell.angle_beta   90.00
_cell.angle_gamma   90.00
#
_symmetry.space_group_name_H-M   'P 1'
#
loop_
_entity.id
_entity.type
_entity.pdbx_description
1 polymer ?
#
loop_
_entity_poly.entity_id
_entity_poly.type
_entity_poly.pdbx_seq_one_letter_code
_entity_poly.pdbx_strand_id
1 'polypeptide(L)'
;MERKLIVDCITFDTSKDVINEAMSKGGPFIVKGILQRAGAKNQNGRIYPKEILERESNKYNENFIKERRALGELDHPESSVVNLKNVSHNVTKVMWDGDDLIGEVEVLPTPSGNILKELFASGIRLGISSRGMGSVKKNVYESADEVQDDFELIAFDFVSNPSTRGAFLYPKDQQSLQEGIVKNPETNKWENVENIIRDILGEIKS
;
A
#
# COMPACT_ATOMS: atom_id res chain seq x y z
N MET A 1 -6.12 -7.05 -24.90
CA MET A 1 -5.15 -7.47 -23.85
C MET A 1 -5.84 -8.37 -22.88
N GLU A 2 -5.12 -9.28 -22.26
CA GLU A 2 -5.70 -10.17 -21.25
C GLU A 2 -5.90 -9.41 -19.94
N ARG A 3 -7.11 -9.46 -19.36
CA ARG A 3 -7.42 -8.89 -18.04
C ARG A 3 -6.90 -9.81 -16.96
N LYS A 4 -6.26 -9.25 -15.97
CA LYS A 4 -5.71 -9.97 -14.81
C LYS A 4 -6.03 -9.27 -13.51
N LEU A 5 -5.86 -9.97 -12.39
CA LEU A 5 -5.92 -9.37 -11.07
C LEU A 5 -4.72 -8.42 -10.90
N ILE A 6 -5.01 -7.18 -10.56
CA ILE A 6 -4.02 -6.15 -10.28
C ILE A 6 -4.12 -5.80 -8.80
N VAL A 7 -3.01 -5.96 -8.09
CA VAL A 7 -2.89 -5.68 -6.66
C VAL A 7 -1.70 -4.75 -6.47
N ASP A 8 -1.96 -3.57 -5.90
CA ASP A 8 -0.94 -2.56 -5.67
C ASP A 8 -1.10 -1.91 -4.30
N CYS A 9 -0.06 -2.02 -3.50
CA CYS A 9 -0.03 -1.57 -2.13
C CYS A 9 0.66 -0.22 -1.99
N ILE A 10 0.14 0.60 -1.08
CA ILE A 10 0.80 1.81 -0.57
C ILE A 10 0.82 1.76 0.96
N THR A 11 1.70 2.53 1.59
CA THR A 11 1.67 2.68 3.05
C THR A 11 0.39 3.42 3.43
N PHE A 12 -0.35 2.86 4.38
CA PHE A 12 -1.47 3.55 5.00
C PHE A 12 -0.92 4.42 6.13
N ASP A 13 -0.75 5.70 5.83
CA ASP A 13 -0.25 6.66 6.81
C ASP A 13 -1.42 7.29 7.55
N THR A 14 -1.50 7.00 8.85
CA THR A 14 -2.48 7.61 9.76
C THR A 14 -1.76 8.11 10.99
N SER A 15 -2.13 9.29 11.49
CA SER A 15 -1.46 9.86 12.65
C SER A 15 -1.83 9.13 13.94
N LYS A 16 -0.90 9.12 14.91
CA LYS A 16 -1.18 8.58 16.26
C LYS A 16 -2.35 9.28 16.93
N ASP A 17 -2.56 10.56 16.65
CA ASP A 17 -3.66 11.33 17.22
C ASP A 17 -5.01 10.82 16.70
N VAL A 18 -5.12 10.51 15.42
CA VAL A 18 -6.32 9.91 14.82
C VAL A 18 -6.61 8.54 15.46
N ILE A 19 -5.58 7.72 15.65
CA ILE A 19 -5.73 6.42 16.31
C ILE A 19 -6.18 6.59 17.77
N ASN A 20 -5.51 7.46 18.54
CA ASN A 20 -5.84 7.72 19.94
C ASN A 20 -7.25 8.29 20.09
N GLU A 21 -7.65 9.21 19.21
CA GLU A 21 -8.99 9.76 19.18
C GLU A 21 -10.04 8.69 18.87
N ALA A 22 -9.80 7.84 17.89
CA ALA A 22 -10.67 6.74 17.54
C ALA A 22 -10.80 5.72 18.70
N MET A 23 -9.70 5.47 19.43
CA MET A 23 -9.71 4.58 20.60
C MET A 23 -10.47 5.16 21.81
N SER A 24 -10.42 6.48 22.01
CA SER A 24 -10.99 7.15 23.20
C SER A 24 -12.48 7.47 23.08
N LYS A 25 -13.02 7.63 21.88
CA LYS A 25 -14.39 8.12 21.65
C LYS A 25 -15.50 7.12 21.90
N GLY A 26 -15.22 5.84 22.13
CA GLY A 26 -16.26 4.84 22.39
C GLY A 26 -17.31 4.82 21.27
N GLY A 27 -16.94 4.31 20.09
CA GLY A 27 -17.80 4.27 18.91
C GLY A 27 -17.11 3.49 17.80
N PRO A 28 -17.52 3.67 16.54
CA PRO A 28 -16.82 3.05 15.40
C PRO A 28 -15.34 3.49 15.36
N PHE A 29 -14.44 2.53 15.25
CA PHE A 29 -13.01 2.81 15.09
C PHE A 29 -12.75 3.21 13.63
N ILE A 30 -12.57 4.51 13.37
CA ILE A 30 -12.36 5.05 12.03
C ILE A 30 -10.94 5.57 11.90
N VAL A 31 -10.24 5.15 10.85
CA VAL A 31 -8.93 5.66 10.47
C VAL A 31 -9.01 6.34 9.11
N LYS A 32 -8.09 7.29 8.85
CA LYS A 32 -8.03 8.03 7.60
C LYS A 32 -6.62 7.99 7.04
N GLY A 33 -6.49 7.77 5.75
CA GLY A 33 -5.20 7.73 5.06
C GLY A 33 -5.34 7.68 3.55
N ILE A 34 -4.19 7.66 2.85
CA ILE A 34 -4.15 7.54 1.40
C ILE A 34 -4.44 6.08 1.02
N LEU A 35 -5.41 5.87 0.14
CA LEU A 35 -5.77 4.54 -0.37
C LEU A 35 -5.06 4.21 -1.69
N GLN A 36 -4.79 5.21 -2.54
CA GLN A 36 -4.10 5.06 -3.82
C GLN A 36 -3.57 6.42 -4.31
N ARG A 37 -2.61 6.39 -5.22
CA ARG A 37 -2.03 7.59 -5.84
C ARG A 37 -2.05 7.48 -7.36
N ALA A 38 -2.52 8.53 -8.03
CA ALA A 38 -2.51 8.65 -9.48
C ALA A 38 -1.18 9.20 -10.00
N GLY A 39 -0.85 8.89 -11.24
CA GLY A 39 0.28 9.46 -11.98
C GLY A 39 1.67 9.07 -11.48
N ALA A 40 1.78 8.45 -10.32
CA ALA A 40 3.07 8.03 -9.74
C ALA A 40 3.34 6.55 -9.98
N LYS A 41 4.59 6.23 -10.34
CA LYS A 41 5.04 4.85 -10.47
C LYS A 41 5.12 4.19 -9.09
N ASN A 42 4.33 3.15 -8.89
CA ASN A 42 4.36 2.36 -7.67
C ASN A 42 5.50 1.33 -7.67
N GLN A 43 5.63 0.55 -6.61
CA GLN A 43 6.72 -0.43 -6.47
C GLN A 43 6.63 -1.62 -7.41
N ASN A 44 5.42 -1.95 -7.86
CA ASN A 44 5.23 -3.00 -8.86
C ASN A 44 5.54 -2.47 -10.27
N GLY A 45 6.03 -1.22 -10.36
CA GLY A 45 6.37 -0.58 -11.64
C GLY A 45 5.15 -0.10 -12.41
N ARG A 46 3.98 0.04 -11.76
CA ARG A 46 2.72 0.44 -12.41
C ARG A 46 2.39 1.90 -12.17
N ILE A 47 1.75 2.49 -13.16
CA ILE A 47 1.19 3.84 -13.10
C ILE A 47 -0.30 3.74 -13.36
N TYR A 48 -1.08 4.43 -12.55
CA TYR A 48 -2.52 4.59 -12.73
C TYR A 48 -2.82 5.98 -13.28
N PRO A 49 -3.32 6.09 -14.53
CA PRO A 49 -3.81 7.37 -15.03
C PRO A 49 -4.92 7.92 -14.11
N LYS A 50 -4.89 9.24 -13.90
CA LYS A 50 -5.81 9.89 -12.96
C LYS A 50 -7.27 9.71 -13.36
N GLU A 51 -7.55 9.83 -14.66
CA GLU A 51 -8.91 9.68 -15.20
C GLU A 51 -9.49 8.30 -14.90
N ILE A 52 -8.65 7.26 -14.95
CA ILE A 52 -9.07 5.88 -14.66
C ILE A 52 -9.39 5.73 -13.18
N LEU A 53 -8.51 6.21 -12.30
CA LEU A 53 -8.77 6.15 -10.86
C LEU A 53 -9.94 7.02 -10.42
N GLU A 54 -10.12 8.21 -11.00
CA GLU A 54 -11.29 9.08 -10.73
C GLU A 54 -12.59 8.38 -11.14
N ARG A 55 -12.62 7.81 -12.33
CA ARG A 55 -13.77 7.03 -12.81
C ARG A 55 -14.10 5.87 -11.86
N GLU A 56 -13.09 5.08 -11.50
CA GLU A 56 -13.28 3.90 -10.66
C GLU A 56 -13.60 4.25 -9.20
N SER A 57 -12.98 5.30 -8.64
CA SER A 57 -13.34 5.79 -7.30
C SER A 57 -14.77 6.30 -7.23
N ASN A 58 -15.26 6.96 -8.29
CA ASN A 58 -16.65 7.38 -8.38
C ASN A 58 -17.60 6.17 -8.45
N LYS A 59 -17.31 5.17 -9.28
CA LYS A 59 -18.09 3.91 -9.33
C LYS A 59 -18.06 3.18 -7.98
N TYR A 60 -16.88 3.14 -7.32
CA TYR A 60 -16.73 2.53 -6.02
C TYR A 60 -17.58 3.23 -4.96
N ASN A 61 -17.60 4.58 -4.98
CA ASN A 61 -18.44 5.36 -4.11
C ASN A 61 -19.93 5.06 -4.33
N GLU A 62 -20.40 5.09 -5.59
CA GLU A 62 -21.82 4.86 -5.91
C GLU A 62 -22.26 3.42 -5.60
N ASN A 63 -21.45 2.43 -5.99
CA ASN A 63 -21.89 1.04 -5.98
C ASN A 63 -21.60 0.32 -4.67
N PHE A 64 -20.62 0.82 -3.86
CA PHE A 64 -20.18 0.13 -2.65
C PHE A 64 -20.24 1.00 -1.40
N ILE A 65 -19.71 2.23 -1.43
CA ILE A 65 -19.66 3.07 -0.22
C ILE A 65 -21.06 3.51 0.20
N LYS A 66 -21.86 4.05 -0.73
CA LYS A 66 -23.23 4.47 -0.45
C LYS A 66 -24.11 3.32 0.03
N GLU A 67 -23.86 2.11 -0.44
CA GLU A 67 -24.56 0.90 -0.04
C GLU A 67 -23.99 0.23 1.22
N ARG A 68 -22.99 0.87 1.88
CA ARG A 68 -22.27 0.32 3.05
C ARG A 68 -21.72 -1.10 2.85
N ARG A 69 -21.24 -1.39 1.67
CA ARG A 69 -20.65 -2.69 1.30
C ARG A 69 -19.26 -2.59 0.67
N ALA A 70 -18.55 -1.47 0.90
CA ALA A 70 -17.17 -1.27 0.48
C ALA A 70 -16.21 -2.02 1.40
N LEU A 71 -16.42 -3.33 1.50
CA LEU A 71 -15.71 -4.23 2.41
C LEU A 71 -14.30 -4.51 1.91
N GLY A 72 -13.34 -4.58 2.86
CA GLY A 72 -11.97 -4.99 2.60
C GLY A 72 -11.50 -6.05 3.61
N GLU A 73 -10.45 -6.76 3.23
CA GLU A 73 -9.92 -7.88 3.98
C GLU A 73 -8.66 -7.48 4.76
N LEU A 74 -8.36 -8.25 5.80
CA LEU A 74 -7.04 -8.25 6.40
C LEU A 74 -6.22 -9.28 5.63
N ASP A 75 -5.13 -8.83 5.04
CA ASP A 75 -4.38 -9.49 3.99
C ASP A 75 -5.16 -9.58 2.66
N HIS A 76 -4.47 -9.49 1.53
CA HIS A 76 -5.16 -9.54 0.25
C HIS A 76 -5.18 -10.97 -0.31
N PRO A 77 -6.35 -11.49 -0.73
CA PRO A 77 -6.41 -12.78 -1.38
C PRO A 77 -6.01 -12.69 -2.87
N GLU A 78 -5.59 -13.81 -3.44
CA GLU A 78 -5.44 -13.99 -4.89
C GLU A 78 -6.80 -14.20 -5.58
N SER A 79 -7.79 -13.38 -5.22
CA SER A 79 -9.18 -13.52 -5.68
C SER A 79 -9.79 -12.17 -6.01
N SER A 80 -10.63 -12.13 -7.03
CA SER A 80 -11.47 -10.97 -7.36
C SER A 80 -12.72 -10.84 -6.47
N VAL A 81 -12.99 -11.82 -5.60
CA VAL A 81 -14.16 -11.82 -4.71
C VAL A 81 -13.70 -11.61 -3.27
N VAL A 82 -14.40 -10.70 -2.55
CA VAL A 82 -14.15 -10.46 -1.13
C VAL A 82 -14.60 -11.67 -0.31
N ASN A 83 -13.69 -12.22 0.51
CA ASN A 83 -13.99 -13.30 1.42
C ASN A 83 -14.51 -12.75 2.75
N LEU A 84 -15.80 -12.92 3.01
CA LEU A 84 -16.46 -12.38 4.20
C LEU A 84 -15.87 -12.89 5.53
N LYS A 85 -15.18 -14.02 5.54
CA LYS A 85 -14.49 -14.53 6.75
C LYS A 85 -13.28 -13.66 7.14
N ASN A 86 -12.66 -13.01 6.16
CA ASN A 86 -11.45 -12.19 6.34
C ASN A 86 -11.76 -10.69 6.41
N VAL A 87 -13.01 -10.30 6.25
CA VAL A 87 -13.41 -8.89 6.28
C VAL A 87 -13.00 -8.26 7.62
N SER A 88 -12.24 -7.18 7.53
CA SER A 88 -11.72 -6.42 8.67
C SER A 88 -12.27 -5.00 8.75
N HIS A 89 -12.72 -4.44 7.63
CA HIS A 89 -13.10 -3.04 7.56
C HIS A 89 -14.11 -2.75 6.43
N ASN A 90 -14.65 -1.54 6.46
CA ASN A 90 -15.49 -0.97 5.41
C ASN A 90 -15.02 0.45 5.10
N VAL A 91 -14.77 0.75 3.84
CA VAL A 91 -14.48 2.13 3.40
C VAL A 91 -15.78 2.94 3.45
N THR A 92 -15.77 4.02 4.22
CA THR A 92 -16.98 4.84 4.45
C THR A 92 -17.01 6.10 3.62
N LYS A 93 -15.83 6.57 3.17
CA LYS A 93 -15.70 7.77 2.35
C LYS A 93 -14.42 7.73 1.54
N VAL A 94 -14.45 8.31 0.35
CA VAL A 94 -13.27 8.62 -0.46
C VAL A 94 -13.32 10.06 -0.95
N MET A 95 -12.16 10.70 -1.06
CA MET A 95 -12.01 12.05 -1.57
C MET A 95 -10.64 12.21 -2.22
N TRP A 96 -10.54 13.13 -3.17
CA TRP A 96 -9.28 13.48 -3.82
C TRP A 96 -8.60 14.66 -3.11
N ASP A 97 -7.28 14.56 -2.95
CA ASP A 97 -6.40 15.66 -2.57
C ASP A 97 -5.20 15.65 -3.52
N GLY A 98 -5.20 16.55 -4.49
CA GLY A 98 -4.24 16.49 -5.59
C GLY A 98 -4.34 15.17 -6.35
N ASP A 99 -3.26 14.38 -6.33
CA ASP A 99 -3.19 13.06 -6.97
C ASP A 99 -3.42 11.90 -6.00
N ASP A 100 -3.69 12.20 -4.74
CA ASP A 100 -3.96 11.22 -3.71
C ASP A 100 -5.46 10.97 -3.53
N LEU A 101 -5.86 9.70 -3.63
CA LEU A 101 -7.18 9.24 -3.23
C LEU A 101 -7.14 8.92 -1.73
N ILE A 102 -7.73 9.78 -0.92
CA ILE A 102 -7.81 9.64 0.53
C ILE A 102 -9.10 8.90 0.89
N GLY A 103 -9.04 8.00 1.87
CA GLY A 103 -10.20 7.29 2.40
C GLY A 103 -10.37 7.42 3.90
N GLU A 104 -11.63 7.38 4.34
CA GLU A 104 -12.02 7.08 5.71
C GLU A 104 -12.48 5.63 5.79
N VAL A 105 -11.91 4.89 6.74
CA VAL A 105 -12.07 3.44 6.84
C VAL A 105 -12.54 3.09 8.25
N GLU A 106 -13.72 2.49 8.34
CA GLU A 106 -14.30 1.97 9.57
C GLU A 106 -13.78 0.53 9.80
N VAL A 107 -13.03 0.30 10.86
CA VAL A 107 -12.62 -1.04 11.27
C VAL A 107 -13.81 -1.73 11.94
N LEU A 108 -14.22 -2.86 11.38
CA LEU A 108 -15.40 -3.59 11.82
C LEU A 108 -15.10 -4.52 13.00
N PRO A 109 -16.07 -4.79 13.89
CA PRO A 109 -15.89 -5.70 15.02
C PRO A 109 -15.96 -7.19 14.60
N THR A 110 -15.29 -7.54 13.52
CA THR A 110 -15.08 -8.91 13.05
C THR A 110 -13.80 -9.49 13.68
N PRO A 111 -13.54 -10.80 13.63
CA PRO A 111 -12.27 -11.36 14.09
C PRO A 111 -11.06 -10.67 13.45
N SER A 112 -11.06 -10.52 12.12
CA SER A 112 -9.99 -9.83 11.39
C SER A 112 -9.92 -8.34 11.69
N GLY A 113 -11.07 -7.67 11.88
CA GLY A 113 -11.11 -6.27 12.27
C GLY A 113 -10.60 -6.02 13.68
N ASN A 114 -10.84 -6.93 14.63
CA ASN A 114 -10.27 -6.84 15.96
C ASN A 114 -8.73 -6.96 15.91
N ILE A 115 -8.18 -7.87 15.10
CA ILE A 115 -6.74 -7.97 14.88
C ILE A 115 -6.22 -6.65 14.30
N LEU A 116 -6.86 -6.13 13.27
CA LEU A 116 -6.48 -4.87 12.62
C LEU A 116 -6.48 -3.70 13.61
N LYS A 117 -7.51 -3.60 14.47
CA LYS A 117 -7.62 -2.58 15.50
C LYS A 117 -6.46 -2.64 16.50
N GLU A 118 -6.11 -3.84 16.98
CA GLU A 118 -5.00 -4.03 17.92
C GLU A 118 -3.64 -3.73 17.30
N LEU A 119 -3.45 -4.02 16.00
CA LEU A 119 -2.25 -3.63 15.26
C LEU A 119 -2.10 -2.11 15.22
N PHE A 120 -3.17 -1.37 14.89
CA PHE A 120 -3.16 0.09 14.93
C PHE A 120 -2.89 0.63 16.34
N ALA A 121 -3.57 0.09 17.36
CA ALA A 121 -3.39 0.50 18.75
C ALA A 121 -1.95 0.28 19.23
N SER A 122 -1.29 -0.77 18.75
CA SER A 122 0.11 -1.09 19.02
C SER A 122 1.10 -0.23 18.22
N GLY A 123 0.61 0.68 17.38
CA GLY A 123 1.46 1.54 16.54
C GLY A 123 2.13 0.80 15.38
N ILE A 124 1.63 -0.38 15.02
CA ILE A 124 2.12 -1.14 13.86
C ILE A 124 1.73 -0.39 12.58
N ARG A 125 2.68 -0.21 11.70
CA ARG A 125 2.45 0.38 10.39
C ARG A 125 1.96 -0.67 9.43
N LEU A 126 0.88 -0.36 8.74
CA LEU A 126 0.27 -1.21 7.75
C LEU A 126 0.28 -0.54 6.38
N GLY A 127 0.21 -1.34 5.34
CA GLY A 127 -0.09 -0.90 4.00
C GLY A 127 -1.57 -1.03 3.69
N ILE A 128 -2.01 -0.30 2.68
CA ILE A 128 -3.29 -0.50 2.03
C ILE A 128 -3.05 -0.92 0.60
N SER A 129 -3.76 -1.93 0.14
CA SER A 129 -3.65 -2.48 -1.20
C SER A 129 -4.94 -2.21 -1.97
N SER A 130 -4.84 -1.58 -3.14
CA SER A 130 -5.95 -1.59 -4.08
C SER A 130 -5.96 -2.89 -4.87
N ARG A 131 -7.12 -3.51 -4.95
CA ARG A 131 -7.36 -4.75 -5.69
C ARG A 131 -8.38 -4.48 -6.80
N GLY A 132 -8.04 -4.85 -8.04
CA GLY A 132 -8.89 -4.66 -9.19
C GLY A 132 -8.62 -5.65 -10.30
N MET A 133 -9.45 -5.62 -11.32
CA MET A 133 -9.29 -6.40 -12.55
C MET A 133 -9.06 -5.47 -13.72
N GLY A 134 -8.06 -5.76 -14.54
CA GLY A 134 -7.78 -4.96 -15.73
C GLY A 134 -6.56 -5.45 -16.49
N SER A 135 -6.22 -4.73 -17.54
CA SER A 135 -5.01 -4.95 -18.33
C SER A 135 -3.97 -3.86 -18.07
N VAL A 136 -2.72 -4.15 -18.38
CA VAL A 136 -1.60 -3.18 -18.31
C VAL A 136 -0.87 -3.16 -19.63
N LYS A 137 -0.32 -1.99 -20.01
CA LYS A 137 0.49 -1.80 -21.20
C LYS A 137 1.81 -1.16 -20.81
N LYS A 138 2.92 -1.66 -21.39
CA LYS A 138 4.23 -1.04 -21.18
C LYS A 138 4.26 0.38 -21.73
N ASN A 139 4.55 1.32 -20.86
CA ASN A 139 4.90 2.68 -21.22
C ASN A 139 6.44 2.78 -21.25
N VAL A 140 6.99 2.78 -22.47
CA VAL A 140 8.45 2.75 -22.70
C VAL A 140 9.10 4.04 -22.21
N TYR A 141 8.39 5.18 -22.31
CA TYR A 141 8.91 6.50 -21.92
C TYR A 141 9.10 6.62 -20.40
N GLU A 142 8.22 6.01 -19.63
CA GLU A 142 8.26 6.05 -18.16
C GLU A 142 8.89 4.79 -17.56
N SER A 143 9.30 3.83 -18.38
CA SER A 143 9.79 2.52 -17.94
C SER A 143 8.85 1.88 -16.93
N ALA A 144 7.54 1.95 -17.17
CA ALA A 144 6.47 1.52 -16.28
C ALA A 144 5.40 0.74 -17.05
N ASP A 145 4.59 -0.01 -16.31
CA ASP A 145 3.38 -0.63 -16.82
C ASP A 145 2.18 0.29 -16.51
N GLU A 146 1.52 0.82 -17.53
CA GLU A 146 0.37 1.70 -17.38
C GLU A 146 -0.92 0.90 -17.34
N VAL A 147 -1.72 1.13 -16.30
CA VAL A 147 -3.04 0.52 -16.12
C VAL A 147 -3.98 1.07 -17.18
N GLN A 148 -4.73 0.17 -17.83
CA GLN A 148 -5.55 0.50 -18.97
C GLN A 148 -7.00 0.80 -18.58
N ASP A 149 -7.77 1.28 -19.55
CA ASP A 149 -9.13 1.79 -19.39
C ASP A 149 -10.16 0.71 -19.00
N ASP A 150 -9.81 -0.57 -19.15
CA ASP A 150 -10.61 -1.72 -18.72
C ASP A 150 -10.44 -2.07 -17.22
N PHE A 151 -9.72 -1.23 -16.47
CA PHE A 151 -9.54 -1.42 -15.03
C PHE A 151 -10.86 -1.23 -14.29
N GLU A 152 -11.13 -2.12 -13.35
CA GLU A 152 -12.26 -2.09 -12.43
C GLU A 152 -11.75 -2.28 -11.00
N LEU A 153 -12.01 -1.30 -10.13
CA LEU A 153 -11.66 -1.35 -8.71
C LEU A 153 -12.63 -2.27 -7.97
N ILE A 154 -12.09 -3.21 -7.20
CA ILE A 154 -12.87 -4.19 -6.44
C ILE A 154 -12.89 -3.84 -4.95
N ALA A 155 -11.72 -3.66 -4.33
CA ALA A 155 -11.59 -3.46 -2.89
C ALA A 155 -10.28 -2.74 -2.55
N PHE A 156 -10.21 -2.28 -1.30
CA PHE A 156 -8.98 -1.91 -0.61
C PHE A 156 -8.79 -2.87 0.56
N ASP A 157 -7.59 -3.44 0.72
CA ASP A 157 -7.27 -4.45 1.72
C ASP A 157 -6.09 -3.98 2.59
N PHE A 158 -6.13 -4.19 3.92
CA PHE A 158 -4.97 -3.91 4.76
C PHE A 158 -3.95 -5.04 4.70
N VAL A 159 -2.67 -4.67 4.52
CA VAL A 159 -1.56 -5.62 4.35
C VAL A 159 -0.38 -5.29 5.26
N SER A 160 0.39 -6.31 5.63
CA SER A 160 1.55 -6.16 6.50
C SER A 160 2.75 -5.52 5.80
N ASN A 161 2.90 -5.73 4.49
CA ASN A 161 4.05 -5.26 3.74
C ASN A 161 3.60 -4.42 2.54
N PRO A 162 3.58 -3.08 2.69
CA PRO A 162 3.32 -2.21 1.55
C PRO A 162 4.46 -2.35 0.55
N SER A 163 4.14 -2.63 -0.71
CA SER A 163 5.11 -2.72 -1.80
C SER A 163 5.82 -1.40 -2.13
N THR A 164 5.81 -0.38 -1.26
CA THR A 164 6.38 0.94 -1.52
C THR A 164 7.78 1.08 -0.91
N ARG A 165 8.84 1.04 -1.74
CA ARG A 165 10.20 1.39 -1.31
C ARG A 165 10.20 2.84 -0.78
N GLY A 166 10.67 3.03 0.45
CA GLY A 166 10.80 4.36 1.07
C GLY A 166 9.58 4.89 1.81
N ALA A 167 8.49 4.12 1.93
CA ALA A 167 7.30 4.52 2.65
C ALA A 167 7.35 4.27 4.18
N PHE A 168 8.53 4.10 4.73
CA PHE A 168 8.71 4.14 6.17
C PHE A 168 8.94 5.61 6.58
N LEU A 169 7.87 6.33 6.86
CA LEU A 169 7.97 7.58 7.60
C LEU A 169 8.25 7.24 9.06
N TYR A 170 9.47 7.55 9.50
CA TYR A 170 9.83 7.43 10.91
C TYR A 170 9.18 8.58 11.69
N PRO A 171 8.76 8.36 12.95
CA PRO A 171 8.44 9.46 13.85
C PRO A 171 9.62 10.43 13.88
N LYS A 172 9.36 11.74 13.88
CA LYS A 172 10.39 12.81 13.86
C LYS A 172 11.47 12.64 14.94
N ASP A 173 11.16 11.92 16.01
CA ASP A 173 12.05 11.72 17.17
C ASP A 173 13.06 10.57 17.01
N GLN A 174 13.03 9.84 15.88
CA GLN A 174 13.97 8.74 15.59
C GLN A 174 14.95 9.01 14.45
N GLN A 175 15.09 10.26 14.00
CA GLN A 175 16.09 10.62 12.97
C GLN A 175 17.54 10.32 13.37
N SER A 176 17.83 10.20 14.66
CA SER A 176 19.19 9.93 15.16
C SER A 176 19.64 8.46 15.05
N LEU A 177 18.74 7.53 14.72
CA LEU A 177 19.08 6.10 14.59
C LEU A 177 19.34 5.64 13.15
N GLN A 178 19.17 6.53 12.17
CA GLN A 178 19.27 6.15 10.75
C GLN A 178 20.64 6.34 10.10
N GLU A 179 21.55 7.10 10.69
CA GLU A 179 22.89 7.27 10.13
C GLU A 179 23.76 6.00 10.21
N GLY A 180 23.30 4.96 10.90
CA GLY A 180 24.01 3.70 11.11
C GLY A 180 23.60 2.49 10.25
N ILE A 181 22.49 2.52 9.51
CA ILE A 181 21.90 1.29 8.93
C ILE A 181 21.55 1.37 7.42
N VAL A 182 22.02 2.33 6.69
CA VAL A 182 21.91 2.28 5.22
C VAL A 182 23.26 2.00 4.59
N LYS A 183 23.79 0.81 4.84
CA LYS A 183 24.66 0.15 3.86
C LYS A 183 23.75 -0.73 2.99
N ASN A 184 23.59 -0.30 1.74
CA ASN A 184 22.87 -1.03 0.71
C ASN A 184 23.41 -2.47 0.63
N PRO A 185 22.62 -3.55 0.85
CA PRO A 185 23.14 -4.92 0.83
C PRO A 185 23.75 -5.33 -0.51
N GLU A 186 23.39 -4.66 -1.60
CA GLU A 186 23.96 -4.94 -2.93
C GLU A 186 25.35 -4.30 -3.12
N THR A 187 25.62 -3.12 -2.55
CA THR A 187 26.97 -2.53 -2.60
C THR A 187 27.97 -3.31 -1.77
N ASN A 188 27.57 -3.85 -0.61
CA ASN A 188 28.45 -4.70 0.21
C ASN A 188 28.84 -6.01 -0.47
N LYS A 189 28.01 -6.54 -1.36
CA LYS A 189 28.32 -7.78 -2.07
C LYS A 189 29.42 -7.59 -3.13
N TRP A 190 29.39 -6.47 -3.82
CA TRP A 190 30.37 -6.14 -4.85
C TRP A 190 31.70 -5.63 -4.25
N GLU A 191 31.66 -4.83 -3.20
CA GLU A 191 32.87 -4.42 -2.46
C GLU A 191 33.63 -5.63 -1.87
N ASN A 192 32.91 -6.61 -1.32
CA ASN A 192 33.54 -7.83 -0.85
C ASN A 192 34.16 -8.67 -1.98
N VAL A 193 33.52 -8.71 -3.15
CA VAL A 193 34.06 -9.42 -4.32
C VAL A 193 35.30 -8.69 -4.86
N GLU A 194 35.29 -7.34 -4.92
CA GLU A 194 36.49 -6.56 -5.32
C GLU A 194 37.65 -6.74 -4.37
N ASN A 195 37.40 -6.76 -3.06
CA ASN A 195 38.45 -7.00 -2.06
C ASN A 195 39.03 -8.40 -2.19
N ILE A 196 38.21 -9.43 -2.36
CA ILE A 196 38.67 -10.80 -2.59
C ILE A 196 39.50 -10.92 -3.89
N ILE A 197 39.09 -10.24 -4.95
CA ILE A 197 39.86 -10.22 -6.21
C ILE A 197 41.20 -9.49 -6.03
N ARG A 198 41.26 -8.41 -5.28
CA ARG A 198 42.51 -7.70 -4.97
C ARG A 198 43.48 -8.55 -4.16
N ASP A 199 42.98 -9.26 -3.17
CA ASP A 199 43.79 -10.15 -2.34
C ASP A 199 44.37 -11.31 -3.18
N ILE A 200 43.58 -11.95 -4.03
CA ILE A 200 44.04 -13.00 -4.95
C ILE A 200 45.08 -12.46 -5.94
N LEU A 201 44.87 -11.27 -6.49
CA LEU A 201 45.83 -10.64 -7.42
C LEU A 201 47.09 -10.14 -6.73
N GLY A 202 47.03 -9.83 -5.43
CA GLY A 202 48.19 -9.50 -4.60
C GLY A 202 49.09 -10.69 -4.31
N GLU A 203 48.51 -11.88 -4.05
CA GLU A 203 49.24 -13.11 -3.80
C GLU A 203 49.92 -13.68 -5.07
N ILE A 204 49.42 -13.37 -6.27
CA ILE A 204 50.03 -13.83 -7.54
C ILE A 204 51.29 -13.00 -7.91
N LYS A 205 51.55 -11.87 -7.24
CA LYS A 205 52.68 -10.95 -7.49
C LYS A 205 53.80 -11.06 -6.45
N SER A 206 53.71 -11.92 -5.48
CA SER A 206 54.76 -12.27 -4.52
C SER A 206 55.32 -13.64 -4.85
#